data_02441a0b48267df25f6499d47f19a6dc
#
_entry.id   02441a0b48267df25f6499d47f19a6dc
#
_cell.length_a   1.000
_cell.length_b   1.000
_cell.length_c   1.000
_cell.angle_alpha   90.00
_cell.angle_beta   90.00
_cell.angle_gamma   90.00
#
_symmetry.space_group_name_H-M   'P 1'
#
loop_
_entity.id
_entity.type
_entity.pdbx_description
1 polymer ?
#
loop_
_entity_poly.entity_id
_entity_poly.type
_entity_poly.pdbx_seq_one_letter_code
_entity_poly.pdbx_strand_id
1 'polypeptide(L)'
;MNKRIITIFLALAAVCGGASAQPKVSGASPVCEKRGYDQRIVIDTAHVRVLYALNAKDIKDEDTYIDLGKLEVGNRVRKYSSEFLNLSDQEVLKWKREKDWKGRVPKGYKMGGRKELSDNWSELVFSDYIIRAGKLKEYACFPLWAERENNSYTEPWPLMQWTLADEQQTILGHRCQKATCHFRGRDFVAWFAADVPIKGGPWKFGGLPGCILKVYDVQKIYVWEAVAIERGKFLISQYPDKLYPKSTRKSVWQRQIMYNEDYKNAIGWTSLEGRPTPPKIRFEPLEKE
;
A
#
# COMPACT_ATOMS: atom_id res chain seq x y z
N MET A 1 -42.96 9.21 -3.13
CA MET A 1 -41.90 8.22 -2.80
C MET A 1 -40.81 8.35 -3.81
N ASN A 2 -39.81 9.20 -3.54
CA ASN A 2 -38.71 9.45 -4.45
C ASN A 2 -37.46 8.67 -3.98
N LYS A 3 -37.13 7.62 -4.72
CA LYS A 3 -35.88 6.91 -4.57
C LYS A 3 -34.75 7.81 -5.08
N ARG A 4 -33.99 8.40 -4.18
CA ARG A 4 -32.72 9.04 -4.55
C ARG A 4 -31.68 7.95 -4.78
N ILE A 5 -31.43 7.66 -6.04
CA ILE A 5 -30.28 6.89 -6.49
C ILE A 5 -29.07 7.81 -6.30
N ILE A 6 -28.21 7.47 -5.36
CA ILE A 6 -26.89 8.12 -5.24
C ILE A 6 -26.05 7.55 -6.37
N THR A 7 -25.99 8.27 -7.46
CA THR A 7 -25.06 8.02 -8.56
C THR A 7 -23.70 8.53 -8.10
N ILE A 8 -22.83 7.61 -7.73
CA ILE A 8 -21.42 7.93 -7.53
C ILE A 8 -20.86 8.20 -8.90
N PHE A 9 -20.50 9.45 -9.16
CA PHE A 9 -19.82 9.86 -10.37
C PHE A 9 -18.47 9.13 -10.48
N LEU A 10 -18.42 8.18 -11.42
CA LEU A 10 -17.14 7.86 -12.06
C LEU A 10 -16.73 9.14 -12.79
N ALA A 11 -15.78 9.84 -12.26
CA ALA A 11 -15.06 10.84 -13.04
C ALA A 11 -14.18 10.10 -14.07
N LEU A 12 -14.82 9.60 -15.13
CA LEU A 12 -14.13 9.43 -16.38
C LEU A 12 -13.84 10.84 -16.86
N ALA A 13 -12.65 11.34 -16.58
CA ALA A 13 -12.18 12.57 -17.20
C ALA A 13 -12.09 12.30 -18.69
N ALA A 14 -13.12 12.73 -19.42
CA ALA A 14 -13.06 12.89 -20.85
C ALA A 14 -11.92 13.87 -21.14
N VAL A 15 -10.86 13.38 -21.75
CA VAL A 15 -9.71 14.16 -22.19
C VAL A 15 -10.16 15.03 -23.34
N CYS A 16 -10.59 16.26 -23.03
CA CYS A 16 -10.51 17.36 -23.97
C CYS A 16 -9.04 17.80 -24.02
N GLY A 17 -8.46 17.79 -25.22
CA GLY A 17 -7.04 18.02 -25.48
C GLY A 17 -6.47 19.34 -24.92
N GLY A 18 -5.94 19.27 -23.73
CA GLY A 18 -4.99 20.19 -23.17
C GLY A 18 -3.75 19.35 -22.83
N ALA A 19 -2.56 19.81 -23.19
CA ALA A 19 -1.31 19.16 -22.80
C ALA A 19 -1.30 18.97 -21.29
N SER A 20 -1.68 17.79 -20.84
CA SER A 20 -1.65 17.43 -19.44
C SER A 20 -0.18 17.45 -19.03
N ALA A 21 0.20 18.41 -18.21
CA ALA A 21 1.49 18.41 -17.56
C ALA A 21 1.60 17.08 -16.80
N GLN A 22 2.48 16.21 -17.25
CA GLN A 22 2.76 14.95 -16.53
C GLN A 22 3.09 15.30 -15.08
N PRO A 23 2.49 14.61 -14.12
CA PRO A 23 2.82 14.87 -12.72
C PRO A 23 4.33 14.76 -12.55
N LYS A 24 4.95 15.83 -12.03
CA LYS A 24 6.38 15.84 -11.75
C LYS A 24 6.62 14.94 -10.54
N VAL A 25 6.91 13.68 -10.78
CA VAL A 25 7.44 12.81 -9.75
C VAL A 25 8.93 13.13 -9.62
N SER A 26 9.30 13.79 -8.53
CA SER A 26 10.70 13.93 -8.13
C SER A 26 11.06 12.71 -7.32
N GLY A 27 11.98 11.88 -7.81
CA GLY A 27 12.47 10.74 -7.07
C GLY A 27 12.95 9.61 -7.95
N ALA A 28 13.61 8.64 -7.33
CA ALA A 28 13.98 7.39 -7.98
C ALA A 28 12.73 6.69 -8.51
N SER A 29 12.78 6.20 -9.74
CA SER A 29 11.68 5.44 -10.31
C SER A 29 11.30 4.31 -9.36
N PRO A 30 10.03 4.19 -8.94
CA PRO A 30 9.58 3.07 -8.12
C PRO A 30 9.59 1.74 -8.89
N VAL A 31 9.98 1.76 -10.14
CA VAL A 31 9.99 0.59 -11.01
C VAL A 31 11.07 -0.37 -10.59
N CYS A 32 10.63 -1.46 -10.04
CA CYS A 32 11.44 -2.65 -9.81
C CYS A 32 11.21 -3.60 -11.00
N GLU A 33 12.20 -3.76 -11.87
CA GLU A 33 12.07 -4.61 -13.06
C GLU A 33 11.85 -6.09 -12.70
N LYS A 34 12.49 -6.56 -11.63
CA LYS A 34 12.38 -7.95 -11.14
C LYS A 34 11.18 -8.17 -10.23
N ARG A 35 10.38 -7.16 -9.95
CA ARG A 35 9.16 -7.33 -9.16
C ARG A 35 8.16 -8.26 -9.82
N GLY A 36 8.20 -8.39 -11.14
CA GLY A 36 7.36 -9.31 -11.90
C GLY A 36 5.93 -8.82 -12.04
N TYR A 37 5.74 -7.52 -12.13
CA TYR A 37 4.41 -6.94 -12.30
C TYR A 37 3.70 -7.44 -13.58
N ASP A 38 4.43 -7.56 -14.66
CA ASP A 38 3.98 -8.08 -15.95
C ASP A 38 3.73 -9.60 -15.96
N GLN A 39 4.19 -10.31 -14.94
CA GLN A 39 4.07 -11.76 -14.76
C GLN A 39 3.05 -12.15 -13.68
N ARG A 40 2.25 -11.19 -13.19
CA ARG A 40 1.26 -11.45 -12.15
C ARG A 40 0.26 -12.53 -12.59
N ILE A 41 -0.14 -13.35 -11.63
CA ILE A 41 -1.07 -14.47 -11.82
C ILE A 41 -2.38 -14.10 -11.15
N VAL A 42 -3.50 -14.14 -11.89
CA VAL A 42 -4.84 -13.95 -11.34
C VAL A 42 -5.19 -15.12 -10.42
N ILE A 43 -5.62 -14.84 -9.20
CA ILE A 43 -5.92 -15.85 -8.17
C ILE A 43 -7.35 -15.79 -7.64
N ASP A 44 -8.05 -14.66 -7.83
CA ASP A 44 -9.46 -14.47 -7.46
C ASP A 44 -10.04 -13.25 -8.19
N THR A 45 -11.34 -12.98 -7.97
CA THR A 45 -12.01 -11.75 -8.39
C THR A 45 -12.60 -11.07 -7.18
N ALA A 46 -12.24 -9.82 -6.94
CA ALA A 46 -12.84 -8.99 -5.91
C ALA A 46 -14.19 -8.43 -6.39
N HIS A 47 -15.15 -8.39 -5.48
CA HIS A 47 -16.47 -7.77 -5.68
C HIS A 47 -16.57 -6.40 -5.04
N VAL A 48 -15.65 -6.13 -4.14
CA VAL A 48 -15.50 -4.85 -3.43
C VAL A 48 -14.04 -4.52 -3.31
N ARG A 49 -13.71 -3.24 -3.45
CA ARG A 49 -12.42 -2.69 -3.03
C ARG A 49 -12.63 -1.45 -2.18
N VAL A 50 -11.74 -1.27 -1.23
CA VAL A 50 -11.69 -0.09 -0.36
C VAL A 50 -10.37 0.61 -0.59
N LEU A 51 -10.42 1.90 -0.89
CA LEU A 51 -9.24 2.74 -1.08
C LEU A 51 -8.96 3.49 0.21
N TYR A 52 -7.69 3.53 0.62
CA TYR A 52 -7.23 4.16 1.85
C TYR A 52 -6.13 5.17 1.55
N ALA A 53 -6.34 6.42 1.96
CA ALA A 53 -5.25 7.38 2.03
C ALA A 53 -4.32 7.03 3.20
N LEU A 54 -3.04 6.92 2.93
CA LEU A 54 -2.01 6.78 3.96
C LEU A 54 -1.42 8.16 4.27
N ASN A 55 -1.47 8.57 5.54
CA ASN A 55 -0.87 9.79 6.04
C ASN A 55 -1.21 11.04 5.21
N ALA A 56 -2.48 11.19 4.81
CA ALA A 56 -2.95 12.38 4.11
C ALA A 56 -2.82 13.63 4.98
N LYS A 57 -2.35 14.74 4.42
CA LYS A 57 -2.43 16.06 5.06
C LYS A 57 -3.84 16.65 4.94
N ASP A 58 -4.46 16.43 3.79
CA ASP A 58 -5.88 16.73 3.51
C ASP A 58 -6.50 15.48 2.87
N ILE A 59 -7.49 14.89 3.53
CA ILE A 59 -8.19 13.70 3.04
C ILE A 59 -8.97 13.93 1.74
N LYS A 60 -9.23 15.18 1.39
CA LYS A 60 -9.93 15.56 0.15
C LYS A 60 -8.98 15.81 -1.02
N ASP A 61 -7.70 15.92 -0.76
CA ASP A 61 -6.66 16.18 -1.76
C ASP A 61 -5.71 15.00 -1.85
N GLU A 62 -5.89 14.18 -2.90
CA GLU A 62 -5.08 12.99 -3.18
C GLU A 62 -3.59 13.32 -3.31
N ASP A 63 -3.25 14.53 -3.75
CA ASP A 63 -1.87 14.99 -3.89
C ASP A 63 -1.14 15.08 -2.55
N THR A 64 -1.88 15.06 -1.45
CA THR A 64 -1.32 15.12 -0.10
C THR A 64 -1.10 13.75 0.54
N TYR A 65 -1.55 12.66 -0.11
CA TYR A 65 -1.36 11.31 0.40
C TYR A 65 0.09 10.84 0.24
N ILE A 66 0.60 10.12 1.21
CA ILE A 66 1.86 9.40 1.05
C ILE A 66 1.67 8.25 0.08
N ASP A 67 0.56 7.52 0.23
CA ASP A 67 0.16 6.42 -0.65
C ASP A 67 -1.36 6.33 -0.69
N LEU A 68 -1.88 5.76 -1.76
CA LEU A 68 -3.25 5.30 -1.87
C LEU A 68 -3.23 3.76 -1.80
N GLY A 69 -3.52 3.23 -0.63
CA GLY A 69 -3.63 1.79 -0.42
C GLY A 69 -4.96 1.25 -0.92
N LYS A 70 -4.98 0.01 -1.35
CA LYS A 70 -6.14 -0.68 -1.89
C LYS A 70 -6.35 -2.03 -1.21
N LEU A 71 -7.51 -2.23 -0.60
CA LEU A 71 -7.98 -3.52 -0.12
C LEU A 71 -8.98 -4.10 -1.14
N GLU A 72 -8.63 -5.20 -1.76
CA GLU A 72 -9.47 -5.97 -2.68
C GLU A 72 -10.04 -7.20 -1.98
N VAL A 73 -11.36 -7.38 -2.01
CA VAL A 73 -12.05 -8.45 -1.30
C VAL A 73 -12.80 -9.34 -2.29
N GLY A 74 -12.27 -10.53 -2.48
CA GLY A 74 -12.87 -11.61 -3.26
C GLY A 74 -13.55 -12.66 -2.38
N ASN A 75 -13.98 -13.75 -3.00
CA ASN A 75 -14.65 -14.83 -2.28
C ASN A 75 -13.70 -15.62 -1.38
N ARG A 76 -12.46 -15.79 -1.80
CA ARG A 76 -11.44 -16.63 -1.13
C ARG A 76 -10.20 -15.85 -0.71
N VAL A 77 -9.99 -14.70 -1.32
CA VAL A 77 -8.77 -13.92 -1.17
C VAL A 77 -9.10 -12.49 -0.77
N ARG A 78 -8.35 -11.94 0.16
CA ARG A 78 -8.22 -10.51 0.40
C ARG A 78 -6.80 -10.10 0.10
N LYS A 79 -6.66 -8.96 -0.57
CA LYS A 79 -5.35 -8.40 -0.91
C LYS A 79 -5.29 -6.94 -0.54
N TYR A 80 -4.23 -6.54 0.15
CA TYR A 80 -3.87 -5.14 0.33
C TYR A 80 -2.59 -4.84 -0.44
N SER A 81 -2.57 -3.74 -1.17
CA SER A 81 -1.42 -3.27 -1.96
C SER A 81 -1.54 -1.77 -2.25
N SER A 82 -0.46 -1.12 -2.68
CA SER A 82 -0.49 0.26 -3.15
C SER A 82 -1.18 0.38 -4.51
N GLU A 83 -2.14 1.29 -4.62
CA GLU A 83 -2.74 1.66 -5.91
C GLU A 83 -1.84 2.63 -6.68
N PHE A 84 -1.17 3.56 -6.00
CA PHE A 84 -0.22 4.44 -6.67
C PHE A 84 0.91 3.67 -7.34
N LEU A 85 1.45 2.66 -6.66
CA LEU A 85 2.47 1.79 -7.24
C LEU A 85 1.91 0.97 -8.41
N ASN A 86 0.69 0.47 -8.30
CA ASN A 86 0.01 -0.26 -9.36
C ASN A 86 -0.19 0.61 -10.62
N LEU A 87 -0.61 1.85 -10.46
CA LEU A 87 -0.75 2.82 -11.56
C LEU A 87 0.62 3.14 -12.18
N SER A 88 1.64 3.34 -11.35
CA SER A 88 3.02 3.55 -11.81
C SER A 88 3.52 2.39 -12.69
N ASP A 89 3.29 1.15 -12.25
CA ASP A 89 3.69 -0.03 -13.02
C ASP A 89 2.93 -0.14 -14.34
N GLN A 90 1.65 0.18 -14.36
CA GLN A 90 0.85 0.20 -15.59
C GLN A 90 1.40 1.21 -16.61
N GLU A 91 1.73 2.42 -16.17
CA GLU A 91 2.32 3.45 -17.02
C GLU A 91 3.67 3.01 -17.60
N VAL A 92 4.52 2.37 -16.78
CA VAL A 92 5.80 1.85 -17.25
C VAL A 92 5.61 0.72 -18.26
N LEU A 93 4.67 -0.21 -18.02
CA LEU A 93 4.38 -1.27 -18.97
C LEU A 93 3.82 -0.73 -20.30
N LYS A 94 2.95 0.28 -20.23
CA LYS A 94 2.44 0.98 -21.41
C LYS A 94 3.59 1.60 -22.20
N TRP A 95 4.46 2.34 -21.52
CA TRP A 95 5.64 2.94 -22.16
C TRP A 95 6.55 1.89 -22.80
N LYS A 96 6.80 0.76 -22.11
CA LYS A 96 7.61 -0.35 -22.65
C LYS A 96 7.02 -0.96 -23.91
N ARG A 97 5.71 -0.96 -24.07
CA ARG A 97 5.01 -1.48 -25.27
C ARG A 97 5.00 -0.49 -26.43
N GLU A 98 4.93 0.80 -26.14
CA GLU A 98 4.76 1.86 -27.13
C GLU A 98 6.07 2.37 -27.73
N LYS A 99 7.20 2.14 -27.09
CA LYS A 99 8.50 2.66 -27.52
C LYS A 99 9.59 1.60 -27.51
N ASP A 100 10.31 1.54 -28.65
CA ASP A 100 11.54 0.77 -28.78
C ASP A 100 12.62 1.22 -27.78
N TRP A 101 12.51 0.94 -26.53
CA TRP A 101 13.53 0.97 -25.46
C TRP A 101 14.63 2.09 -25.47
N LYS A 102 14.60 3.01 -26.42
CA LYS A 102 15.63 4.05 -26.63
C LYS A 102 15.43 5.34 -25.83
N GLY A 103 14.43 5.38 -24.94
CA GLY A 103 14.13 6.56 -24.13
C GLY A 103 14.41 6.34 -22.63
N ARG A 104 14.44 7.42 -21.86
CA ARG A 104 14.45 7.34 -20.40
C ARG A 104 13.16 6.69 -19.92
N VAL A 105 13.28 5.71 -18.99
CA VAL A 105 12.14 5.16 -18.27
C VAL A 105 11.34 6.32 -17.67
N PRO A 106 10.02 6.41 -17.90
CA PRO A 106 9.22 7.45 -17.27
C PRO A 106 9.40 7.36 -15.76
N LYS A 107 9.58 8.49 -15.14
CA LYS A 107 9.47 8.56 -13.68
C LYS A 107 8.05 8.11 -13.35
N GLY A 108 7.92 7.10 -12.49
CA GLY A 108 6.64 6.46 -12.22
C GLY A 108 5.55 7.43 -11.77
N TYR A 109 4.35 6.91 -11.66
CA TYR A 109 3.18 7.65 -11.21
C TYR A 109 3.44 8.29 -9.82
N LYS A 110 2.74 9.38 -9.53
CA LYS A 110 2.83 10.15 -8.29
C LYS A 110 2.84 9.24 -7.06
N MET A 111 3.97 9.16 -6.42
CA MET A 111 4.10 8.55 -5.11
C MET A 111 3.96 9.68 -4.08
N GLY A 112 2.71 10.09 -3.76
CA GLY A 112 2.37 11.04 -2.73
C GLY A 112 3.06 12.42 -2.80
N GLY A 113 2.39 13.46 -2.35
CA GLY A 113 2.83 14.85 -2.43
C GLY A 113 4.07 15.24 -1.60
N ARG A 114 4.79 14.30 -1.01
CA ARG A 114 5.99 14.61 -0.22
C ARG A 114 7.24 14.42 -1.06
N LYS A 115 7.86 15.55 -1.45
CA LYS A 115 9.21 15.53 -2.03
C LYS A 115 10.21 14.76 -1.14
N GLU A 116 10.01 14.79 0.17
CA GLU A 116 10.90 14.19 1.17
C GLU A 116 10.79 12.66 1.25
N LEU A 117 9.69 12.07 0.77
CA LEU A 117 9.46 10.62 0.79
C LEU A 117 9.48 10.00 -0.60
N SER A 118 9.49 10.81 -1.66
CA SER A 118 9.52 10.32 -3.03
C SER A 118 10.80 9.55 -3.38
N ASP A 119 11.87 9.80 -2.64
CA ASP A 119 13.17 9.15 -2.83
C ASP A 119 13.37 7.95 -1.89
N ASN A 120 12.44 7.75 -0.95
CA ASN A 120 12.55 6.69 0.04
C ASN A 120 11.65 5.51 -0.32
N TRP A 121 12.26 4.34 -0.39
CA TRP A 121 11.52 3.10 -0.42
C TRP A 121 10.73 2.93 0.89
N SER A 122 9.52 2.40 0.78
CA SER A 122 8.69 2.04 1.92
C SER A 122 8.21 0.61 1.76
N GLU A 123 8.43 -0.22 2.77
CA GLU A 123 7.96 -1.60 2.81
C GLU A 123 6.43 -1.67 2.65
N LEU A 124 5.69 -0.70 3.20
CA LEU A 124 4.24 -0.66 3.13
C LEU A 124 3.71 -0.44 1.71
N VAL A 125 4.40 0.43 0.96
CA VAL A 125 4.00 0.78 -0.40
C VAL A 125 4.40 -0.32 -1.38
N PHE A 126 5.56 -0.93 -1.19
CA PHE A 126 6.11 -1.89 -2.15
C PHE A 126 5.66 -3.33 -1.91
N SER A 127 5.18 -3.67 -0.70
CA SER A 127 4.75 -5.03 -0.37
C SER A 127 3.29 -5.27 -0.74
N ASP A 128 3.00 -6.48 -1.21
CA ASP A 128 1.64 -7.01 -1.36
C ASP A 128 1.31 -7.95 -0.18
N TYR A 129 0.16 -7.75 0.43
CA TYR A 129 -0.34 -8.57 1.55
C TYR A 129 -1.55 -9.36 1.10
N ILE A 130 -1.46 -10.68 1.09
CA ILE A 130 -2.52 -11.59 0.63
C ILE A 130 -2.99 -12.45 1.78
N ILE A 131 -4.28 -12.40 2.09
CA ILE A 131 -4.92 -13.20 3.11
C ILE A 131 -5.79 -14.25 2.40
N ARG A 132 -5.50 -15.53 2.66
CA ARG A 132 -6.23 -16.66 2.08
C ARG A 132 -6.22 -17.83 3.05
N ALA A 133 -7.40 -18.45 3.27
CA ALA A 133 -7.56 -19.63 4.14
C ALA A 133 -6.90 -19.46 5.52
N GLY A 134 -7.10 -18.30 6.18
CA GLY A 134 -6.57 -18.00 7.51
C GLY A 134 -5.04 -17.75 7.56
N LYS A 135 -4.39 -17.65 6.41
CA LYS A 135 -2.95 -17.34 6.31
C LYS A 135 -2.74 -15.99 5.63
N LEU A 136 -1.75 -15.26 6.12
CA LEU A 136 -1.21 -14.07 5.51
C LEU A 136 0.06 -14.43 4.77
N LYS A 137 0.15 -14.04 3.50
CA LYS A 137 1.39 -14.05 2.72
C LYS A 137 1.78 -12.62 2.39
N GLU A 138 3.01 -12.24 2.72
CA GLU A 138 3.62 -10.99 2.27
C GLU A 138 4.58 -11.29 1.13
N TYR A 139 4.43 -10.57 0.03
CA TYR A 139 5.45 -10.42 -1.00
C TYR A 139 6.21 -9.14 -0.70
N ALA A 140 7.33 -9.26 -0.01
CA ALA A 140 8.19 -8.14 0.36
C ALA A 140 9.04 -7.73 -0.83
N CYS A 141 8.71 -6.59 -1.41
CA CYS A 141 9.41 -6.03 -2.55
C CYS A 141 10.36 -4.94 -2.10
N PHE A 142 11.60 -5.04 -2.52
CA PHE A 142 12.66 -4.07 -2.26
C PHE A 142 12.86 -3.17 -3.49
N PRO A 143 13.49 -1.99 -3.34
CA PRO A 143 13.71 -1.08 -4.46
C PRO A 143 14.60 -1.71 -5.53
N LEU A 144 14.61 -1.12 -6.74
CA LEU A 144 15.33 -1.62 -7.92
C LEU A 144 16.78 -2.02 -7.64
N TRP A 145 17.49 -1.22 -6.89
CA TRP A 145 18.90 -1.47 -6.53
C TRP A 145 19.10 -2.58 -5.48
N ALA A 146 18.02 -3.07 -4.87
CA ALA A 146 18.00 -4.15 -3.89
C ALA A 146 17.05 -5.30 -4.27
N GLU A 147 16.66 -5.44 -5.51
CA GLU A 147 15.70 -6.47 -5.99
C GLU A 147 16.09 -7.89 -5.66
N ARG A 148 17.39 -8.18 -5.51
CA ARG A 148 17.89 -9.48 -5.07
C ARG A 148 17.38 -9.87 -3.68
N GLU A 149 16.91 -8.90 -2.90
CA GLU A 149 16.36 -9.08 -1.57
C GLU A 149 14.84 -9.34 -1.58
N ASN A 150 14.19 -9.29 -2.78
CA ASN A 150 12.79 -9.65 -2.90
C ASN A 150 12.56 -11.06 -2.37
N ASN A 151 11.62 -11.19 -1.46
CA ASN A 151 11.30 -12.47 -0.83
C ASN A 151 9.86 -12.48 -0.32
N SER A 152 9.39 -13.63 0.13
CA SER A 152 8.07 -13.76 0.71
C SER A 152 8.09 -14.60 1.97
N TYR A 153 7.15 -14.34 2.86
CA TYR A 153 6.86 -15.24 3.97
C TYR A 153 5.36 -15.50 4.07
N THR A 154 5.03 -16.56 4.78
CA THR A 154 3.64 -16.90 5.11
C THR A 154 3.55 -17.21 6.59
N GLU A 155 2.55 -16.63 7.24
CA GLU A 155 2.23 -16.86 8.64
C GLU A 155 0.72 -17.07 8.82
N PRO A 156 0.24 -17.60 9.96
CA PRO A 156 -1.17 -17.48 10.32
C PRO A 156 -1.59 -16.01 10.26
N TRP A 157 -2.77 -15.70 9.70
CA TRP A 157 -3.22 -14.31 9.71
C TRP A 157 -3.34 -13.82 11.15
N PRO A 158 -2.58 -12.79 11.56
CA PRO A 158 -2.55 -12.37 12.93
C PRO A 158 -3.91 -11.79 13.34
N LEU A 159 -4.52 -12.42 14.35
CA LEU A 159 -5.75 -11.92 14.95
C LEU A 159 -5.40 -10.90 16.03
N MET A 160 -5.80 -9.66 15.83
CA MET A 160 -5.63 -8.60 16.80
C MET A 160 -6.69 -8.72 17.89
N GLN A 161 -6.28 -8.56 19.14
CA GLN A 161 -7.17 -8.54 20.29
C GLN A 161 -7.71 -7.12 20.47
N TRP A 162 -8.93 -6.87 19.97
CA TRP A 162 -9.54 -5.56 20.01
C TRP A 162 -10.36 -5.37 21.28
N THR A 163 -10.20 -4.21 21.92
CA THR A 163 -11.09 -3.70 22.96
C THR A 163 -12.02 -2.69 22.33
N LEU A 164 -13.33 -2.98 22.35
CA LEU A 164 -14.35 -2.09 21.80
C LEU A 164 -14.59 -0.92 22.77
N ALA A 165 -14.89 0.24 22.22
CA ALA A 165 -15.28 1.44 22.94
C ALA A 165 -16.62 1.98 22.42
N ASP A 166 -17.28 2.82 23.22
CA ASP A 166 -18.61 3.34 22.89
C ASP A 166 -18.57 4.52 21.93
N GLU A 167 -17.39 5.12 21.73
CA GLU A 167 -17.21 6.27 20.86
C GLU A 167 -17.51 5.90 19.40
N GLN A 168 -18.13 6.84 18.73
CA GLN A 168 -18.58 6.68 17.36
C GLN A 168 -18.24 7.91 16.52
N GLN A 169 -18.01 7.68 15.23
CA GLN A 169 -17.88 8.72 14.22
C GLN A 169 -18.42 8.24 12.87
N THR A 170 -18.67 9.17 11.97
CA THR A 170 -19.10 8.84 10.61
C THR A 170 -17.93 8.96 9.64
N ILE A 171 -17.67 7.90 8.86
CA ILE A 171 -16.66 7.87 7.79
C ILE A 171 -17.34 7.35 6.53
N LEU A 172 -17.22 8.08 5.42
CA LEU A 172 -17.86 7.76 4.13
C LEU A 172 -19.38 7.49 4.25
N GLY A 173 -20.05 8.14 5.20
CA GLY A 173 -21.49 7.96 5.46
C GLY A 173 -21.83 6.74 6.33
N HIS A 174 -20.85 5.95 6.75
CA HIS A 174 -21.03 4.80 7.63
C HIS A 174 -20.76 5.17 9.08
N ARG A 175 -21.62 4.69 9.99
CA ARG A 175 -21.43 4.82 11.44
C ARG A 175 -20.36 3.85 11.89
N CYS A 176 -19.23 4.37 12.35
CA CYS A 176 -18.08 3.59 12.79
C CYS A 176 -17.99 3.61 14.31
N GLN A 177 -17.72 2.44 14.89
CA GLN A 177 -17.41 2.28 16.31
C GLN A 177 -15.88 2.24 16.48
N LYS A 178 -15.41 2.78 17.60
CA LYS A 178 -13.99 2.77 17.99
C LYS A 178 -13.59 1.43 18.58
N ALA A 179 -12.38 1.01 18.28
CA ALA A 179 -11.71 -0.11 18.90
C ALA A 179 -10.23 0.19 19.09
N THR A 180 -9.59 -0.42 20.08
CA THR A 180 -8.15 -0.28 20.36
C THR A 180 -7.51 -1.64 20.49
N CYS A 181 -6.24 -1.76 20.12
CA CYS A 181 -5.46 -2.96 20.37
C CYS A 181 -3.97 -2.63 20.52
N HIS A 182 -3.27 -3.50 21.24
CA HIS A 182 -1.81 -3.60 21.16
C HIS A 182 -1.45 -4.68 20.16
N PHE A 183 -0.61 -4.34 19.18
CA PHE A 183 -0.18 -5.30 18.16
C PHE A 183 1.27 -5.04 17.77
N ARG A 184 2.12 -6.05 17.93
CA ARG A 184 3.54 -6.03 17.53
C ARG A 184 4.29 -4.77 17.96
N GLY A 185 4.19 -4.46 19.26
CA GLY A 185 4.90 -3.36 19.88
C GLY A 185 4.32 -1.97 19.61
N ARG A 186 3.10 -1.88 19.03
CA ARG A 186 2.37 -0.62 18.82
C ARG A 186 0.95 -0.69 19.33
N ASP A 187 0.46 0.46 19.81
CA ASP A 187 -0.93 0.65 20.17
C ASP A 187 -1.67 1.29 19.00
N PHE A 188 -2.78 0.67 18.60
CA PHE A 188 -3.60 1.12 17.48
C PHE A 188 -5.00 1.51 17.93
N VAL A 189 -5.56 2.51 17.25
CA VAL A 189 -6.96 2.90 17.31
C VAL A 189 -7.57 2.65 15.94
N ALA A 190 -8.68 1.89 15.91
CA ALA A 190 -9.44 1.60 14.70
C ALA A 190 -10.88 2.13 14.82
N TRP A 191 -11.46 2.47 13.69
CA TRP A 191 -12.86 2.81 13.50
C TRP A 191 -13.43 1.87 12.44
N PHE A 192 -14.37 1.03 12.84
CA PHE A 192 -14.95 0.03 11.95
C PHE A 192 -16.44 0.23 11.76
N ALA A 193 -16.93 -0.04 10.56
CA ALA A 193 -18.32 0.04 10.16
C ALA A 193 -18.91 -1.38 10.13
N ALA A 194 -19.84 -1.68 11.04
CA ALA A 194 -20.49 -2.98 11.13
C ALA A 194 -21.47 -3.25 9.96
N ASP A 195 -21.99 -2.19 9.34
CA ASP A 195 -22.89 -2.24 8.18
C ASP A 195 -22.16 -2.50 6.85
N VAL A 196 -20.82 -2.43 6.86
CA VAL A 196 -19.98 -2.81 5.71
C VAL A 196 -19.47 -4.24 5.93
N PRO A 197 -20.02 -5.28 5.23
CA PRO A 197 -19.78 -6.69 5.54
C PRO A 197 -18.43 -7.19 5.04
N ILE A 198 -17.37 -6.43 5.30
CA ILE A 198 -15.98 -6.74 5.00
C ILE A 198 -15.25 -6.94 6.33
N LYS A 199 -14.81 -8.16 6.63
CA LYS A 199 -14.03 -8.43 7.85
C LYS A 199 -12.55 -8.15 7.60
N GLY A 200 -12.14 -6.89 7.70
CA GLY A 200 -10.75 -6.51 7.49
C GLY A 200 -10.54 -5.01 7.33
N GLY A 201 -9.30 -4.63 7.05
CA GLY A 201 -8.86 -3.25 6.89
C GLY A 201 -7.60 -3.17 6.03
N PRO A 202 -6.92 -2.02 6.02
CA PRO A 202 -5.67 -1.86 5.30
C PRO A 202 -4.57 -2.75 5.93
N TRP A 203 -3.48 -2.94 5.20
CA TRP A 203 -2.32 -3.72 5.63
C TRP A 203 -2.72 -5.13 6.13
N LYS A 204 -2.42 -5.47 7.38
CA LYS A 204 -2.71 -6.77 8.03
C LYS A 204 -3.91 -6.72 8.96
N PHE A 205 -4.55 -5.54 9.10
CA PHE A 205 -5.61 -5.34 10.07
C PHE A 205 -6.86 -6.18 9.80
N GLY A 206 -7.45 -6.70 10.88
CA GLY A 206 -8.69 -7.45 10.86
C GLY A 206 -9.11 -7.88 12.25
N GLY A 207 -10.15 -8.75 12.34
CA GLY A 207 -10.66 -9.26 13.61
C GLY A 207 -11.83 -8.46 14.19
N LEU A 208 -12.21 -7.32 13.59
CA LEU A 208 -13.42 -6.58 13.94
C LEU A 208 -14.64 -7.07 13.15
N PRO A 209 -15.88 -6.88 13.66
CA PRO A 209 -17.12 -7.39 13.05
C PRO A 209 -17.61 -6.52 11.88
N GLY A 210 -16.72 -5.86 11.16
CA GLY A 210 -17.00 -4.98 10.02
C GLY A 210 -15.75 -4.49 9.34
N CYS A 211 -15.92 -3.57 8.39
CA CYS A 211 -14.79 -2.96 7.69
C CYS A 211 -14.10 -1.89 8.55
N ILE A 212 -12.79 -1.99 8.67
CA ILE A 212 -11.99 -0.94 9.32
C ILE A 212 -11.84 0.20 8.31
N LEU A 213 -12.54 1.31 8.52
CA LEU A 213 -12.51 2.46 7.62
C LEU A 213 -11.44 3.48 8.00
N LYS A 214 -10.97 3.46 9.26
CA LYS A 214 -9.82 4.26 9.70
C LYS A 214 -9.04 3.49 10.75
N VAL A 215 -7.73 3.56 10.66
CA VAL A 215 -6.85 2.99 11.69
C VAL A 215 -5.57 3.81 11.74
N TYR A 216 -5.07 4.02 12.95
CA TYR A 216 -3.83 4.74 13.17
C TYR A 216 -3.14 4.24 14.46
N ASP A 217 -1.82 4.33 14.49
CA ASP A 217 -1.09 4.15 15.74
C ASP A 217 -1.25 5.40 16.63
N VAL A 218 -1.22 5.23 17.95
CA VAL A 218 -1.48 6.30 18.92
C VAL A 218 -0.59 7.53 18.70
N GLN A 219 0.62 7.33 18.19
CA GLN A 219 1.55 8.39 17.84
C GLN A 219 1.23 9.07 16.49
N LYS A 220 0.27 8.53 15.72
CA LYS A 220 -0.11 9.00 14.37
C LYS A 220 1.04 9.05 13.37
N ILE A 221 2.00 8.15 13.52
CA ILE A 221 3.07 7.95 12.54
C ILE A 221 2.50 7.29 11.28
N TYR A 222 1.54 6.39 11.49
CA TYR A 222 0.80 5.69 10.43
C TYR A 222 -0.69 5.94 10.61
N VAL A 223 -1.30 6.55 9.60
CA VAL A 223 -2.74 6.85 9.59
C VAL A 223 -3.31 6.39 8.26
N TRP A 224 -4.20 5.41 8.28
CA TRP A 224 -5.01 5.03 7.12
C TRP A 224 -6.44 5.52 7.32
N GLU A 225 -7.00 6.16 6.32
CA GLU A 225 -8.40 6.53 6.30
C GLU A 225 -9.01 6.19 4.93
N ALA A 226 -10.15 5.50 4.96
CA ALA A 226 -10.86 5.12 3.74
C ALA A 226 -11.38 6.36 3.02
N VAL A 227 -11.13 6.43 1.72
CA VAL A 227 -11.58 7.51 0.83
C VAL A 227 -12.61 7.05 -0.18
N ALA A 228 -12.71 5.74 -0.44
CA ALA A 228 -13.73 5.18 -1.30
C ALA A 228 -14.01 3.71 -0.96
N ILE A 229 -15.26 3.29 -1.17
CA ILE A 229 -15.71 1.89 -1.21
C ILE A 229 -16.33 1.68 -2.57
N GLU A 230 -15.75 0.82 -3.38
CA GLU A 230 -16.17 0.58 -4.74
C GLU A 230 -16.67 -0.85 -4.92
N ARG A 231 -17.79 -1.01 -5.62
CA ARG A 231 -18.35 -2.31 -5.98
C ARG A 231 -18.15 -2.57 -7.46
N GLY A 232 -17.70 -3.78 -7.79
CA GLY A 232 -17.40 -4.13 -9.18
C GLY A 232 -16.77 -5.51 -9.29
N LYS A 233 -16.15 -5.77 -10.44
CA LYS A 233 -15.34 -6.97 -10.67
C LYS A 233 -13.90 -6.53 -10.90
N PHE A 234 -13.03 -6.82 -9.93
CA PHE A 234 -11.61 -6.45 -9.98
C PHE A 234 -10.77 -7.73 -9.88
N LEU A 235 -9.83 -7.92 -10.80
CA LEU A 235 -8.98 -9.11 -10.78
C LEU A 235 -7.94 -9.00 -9.66
N ILE A 236 -7.98 -9.94 -8.72
CA ILE A 236 -6.94 -10.08 -7.70
C ILE A 236 -5.81 -10.91 -8.27
N SER A 237 -4.62 -10.35 -8.29
CA SER A 237 -3.43 -11.03 -8.78
C SER A 237 -2.32 -11.05 -7.74
N GLN A 238 -1.41 -12.03 -7.85
CA GLN A 238 -0.21 -12.15 -7.03
C GLN A 238 1.03 -12.16 -7.89
N TYR A 239 2.18 -11.88 -7.29
CA TYR A 239 3.47 -12.07 -7.92
C TYR A 239 3.81 -13.57 -8.09
N PRO A 240 4.63 -13.93 -9.08
CA PRO A 240 5.12 -15.29 -9.23
C PRO A 240 6.03 -15.68 -8.05
N ASP A 241 5.76 -16.79 -7.41
CA ASP A 241 6.54 -17.28 -6.25
C ASP A 241 8.04 -17.47 -6.58
N LYS A 242 8.36 -17.78 -7.84
CA LYS A 242 9.75 -17.94 -8.29
C LYS A 242 10.61 -16.69 -8.17
N LEU A 243 9.98 -15.49 -8.16
CA LEU A 243 10.65 -14.21 -8.02
C LEU A 243 10.77 -13.77 -6.55
N TYR A 244 10.12 -14.48 -5.63
CA TYR A 244 10.05 -14.16 -4.22
C TYR A 244 10.41 -15.39 -3.37
N PRO A 245 11.69 -15.74 -3.23
CA PRO A 245 12.12 -16.87 -2.43
C PRO A 245 11.52 -16.84 -1.04
N LYS A 246 11.20 -18.02 -0.51
CA LYS A 246 10.61 -18.15 0.83
C LYS A 246 11.58 -17.71 1.92
N SER A 247 11.07 -16.97 2.89
CA SER A 247 11.80 -16.44 4.04
C SER A 247 10.95 -16.55 5.31
N THR A 248 11.41 -15.98 6.41
CA THR A 248 10.66 -15.84 7.64
C THR A 248 10.27 -14.38 7.84
N ARG A 249 9.16 -14.13 8.58
CA ARG A 249 8.76 -12.76 8.93
C ARG A 249 9.91 -11.98 9.57
N LYS A 250 10.60 -12.58 10.55
CA LYS A 250 11.72 -11.94 11.25
C LYS A 250 12.84 -11.52 10.28
N SER A 251 13.20 -12.38 9.36
CA SER A 251 14.27 -12.09 8.39
C SER A 251 13.86 -10.99 7.41
N VAL A 252 12.58 -10.98 6.95
CA VAL A 252 12.04 -9.92 6.11
C VAL A 252 12.06 -8.60 6.85
N TRP A 253 11.49 -8.58 8.04
CA TRP A 253 11.40 -7.40 8.92
C TRP A 253 12.77 -6.78 9.22
N GLN A 254 13.76 -7.61 9.59
CA GLN A 254 15.13 -7.12 9.84
C GLN A 254 15.75 -6.45 8.61
N ARG A 255 15.53 -7.02 7.42
CA ARG A 255 16.00 -6.43 6.16
C ARG A 255 15.27 -5.13 5.85
N GLN A 256 13.95 -5.07 6.03
CA GLN A 256 13.16 -3.86 5.83
C GLN A 256 13.66 -2.72 6.73
N ILE A 257 13.93 -3.00 8.01
CA ILE A 257 14.53 -2.01 8.93
C ILE A 257 15.89 -1.56 8.42
N MET A 258 16.80 -2.50 8.13
CA MET A 258 18.15 -2.18 7.66
C MET A 258 18.13 -1.29 6.42
N TYR A 259 17.27 -1.58 5.45
CA TYR A 259 17.17 -0.79 4.21
C TYR A 259 16.52 0.59 4.43
N ASN A 260 15.63 0.73 5.41
CA ASN A 260 15.03 2.02 5.74
C ASN A 260 15.98 2.91 6.57
N GLU A 261 16.73 2.33 7.51
CA GLU A 261 17.63 3.10 8.38
C GLU A 261 18.96 3.46 7.72
N ASP A 262 19.55 2.52 7.01
CA ASP A 262 20.89 2.66 6.45
C ASP A 262 21.07 1.94 5.11
N TYR A 263 20.27 2.35 4.13
CA TYR A 263 20.30 1.71 2.81
C TYR A 263 21.68 1.68 2.16
N LYS A 264 22.57 2.64 2.48
CA LYS A 264 23.91 2.69 1.90
C LYS A 264 24.79 1.55 2.35
N ASN A 265 24.86 1.32 3.66
CA ASN A 265 25.57 0.15 4.18
C ASN A 265 24.89 -1.15 3.70
N ALA A 266 23.55 -1.15 3.61
CA ALA A 266 22.81 -2.28 3.13
C ALA A 266 23.17 -2.69 1.68
N ILE A 267 23.47 -1.72 0.81
CA ILE A 267 23.85 -1.97 -0.59
C ILE A 267 25.36 -2.01 -0.83
N GLY A 268 26.17 -1.85 0.22
CA GLY A 268 27.63 -1.79 0.10
C GLY A 268 28.13 -0.53 -0.61
N TRP A 269 27.44 0.59 -0.42
CA TRP A 269 27.82 1.87 -1.02
C TRP A 269 29.15 2.33 -0.45
N THR A 270 30.17 2.43 -1.29
CA THR A 270 31.40 3.15 -0.96
C THR A 270 31.24 4.60 -1.39
N SER A 271 31.48 5.55 -0.49
CA SER A 271 31.46 6.97 -0.84
C SER A 271 32.52 7.23 -1.90
N LEU A 272 32.09 7.70 -3.08
CA LEU A 272 33.03 8.35 -4.01
C LEU A 272 33.54 9.61 -3.32
N GLU A 273 34.86 9.81 -3.30
CA GLU A 273 35.49 10.98 -2.70
C GLU A 273 34.76 12.28 -3.06
N GLY A 274 34.44 13.08 -2.05
CA GLY A 274 33.84 14.40 -2.19
C GLY A 274 32.32 14.49 -2.17
N ARG A 275 31.55 13.37 -2.06
CA ARG A 275 30.10 13.44 -1.86
C ARG A 275 29.73 13.21 -0.39
N PRO A 276 28.98 14.12 0.24
CA PRO A 276 28.56 13.92 1.62
C PRO A 276 27.71 12.64 1.72
N THR A 277 27.99 11.85 2.75
CA THR A 277 27.15 10.71 3.09
C THR A 277 25.77 11.25 3.53
N PRO A 278 24.66 10.91 2.86
CA PRO A 278 23.33 11.32 3.35
C PRO A 278 23.17 10.85 4.80
N PRO A 279 22.50 11.63 5.65
CA PRO A 279 22.26 11.25 7.03
C PRO A 279 21.45 9.96 7.11
N LYS A 280 21.68 9.17 8.17
CA LYS A 280 20.78 8.08 8.52
C LYS A 280 19.39 8.65 8.77
N ILE A 281 18.36 8.03 8.17
CA ILE A 281 16.99 8.43 8.40
C ILE A 281 16.50 7.68 9.65
N ARG A 282 15.90 8.41 10.58
CA ARG A 282 15.20 7.76 11.68
C ARG A 282 13.99 7.05 11.13
N PHE A 283 14.05 5.73 11.10
CA PHE A 283 12.94 4.88 10.69
C PHE A 283 12.17 4.41 11.93
N GLU A 284 10.86 4.55 11.89
CA GLU A 284 9.95 4.03 12.90
C GLU A 284 9.15 2.88 12.28
N PRO A 285 9.60 1.62 12.44
CA PRO A 285 8.94 0.48 11.80
C PRO A 285 7.49 0.34 12.28
N LEU A 286 6.61 -0.11 11.40
CA LEU A 286 5.21 -0.35 11.74
C LEU A 286 5.07 -1.53 12.73
N GLU A 287 5.87 -2.56 12.57
CA GLU A 287 6.05 -3.64 13.54
C GLU A 287 7.35 -3.40 14.31
N LYS A 288 7.32 -3.46 15.65
CA LYS A 288 8.50 -3.25 16.51
C LYS A 288 9.08 -4.55 17.05
N GLU A 289 8.39 -5.68 16.81
CA GLU A 289 8.78 -7.02 17.28
C GLU A 289 8.36 -8.15 16.30
#